data_e19ad79201eb37586377c973ee7dfaa2
#
_entry.id   e19ad79201eb37586377c973ee7dfaa2
#
_cell.length_a   1.000
_cell.length_b   1.000
_cell.length_c   1.000
_cell.angle_alpha   90.00
_cell.angle_beta   90.00
_cell.angle_gamma   90.00
#
_symmetry.space_group_name_H-M   'P 1'
#
loop_
_entity.id
_entity.type
_entity.pdbx_description
1 polymer ?
#
loop_
_entity_poly.entity_id
_entity_poly.type
_entity_poly.pdbx_seq_one_letter_code
_entity_poly.pdbx_strand_id
1 'polypeptide(L)'
;MKGMCDMELKKVDKKVEDIKSNNNIYSVGKVIKVNPYTVIVSGLNDITYYEEVDIAGKAKGFVFAVGKNNITVSLVDVNDKINPGDEVYSLKKQFKCLFSMDSMGKVIDIFGNDLIAGKKFDNLVEVPIENEPIPIMDRGLVTREFLTGLTSIDMLYPIGRGQRQLIIGDKKTGKTQIALDAIVNQKDKNMVCIY
;
A
#
# COMPACT_ATOMS: atom_id res chain seq x y z
N MET A 1 -42.27 -22.44 4.03
CA MET A 1 -41.95 -21.31 3.12
C MET A 1 -41.99 -19.90 3.73
N LYS A 2 -42.89 -19.57 4.64
CA LYS A 2 -42.93 -18.23 5.29
C LYS A 2 -41.68 -17.89 6.14
N GLY A 3 -41.11 -18.83 6.88
CA GLY A 3 -39.97 -18.52 7.79
C GLY A 3 -38.64 -18.25 7.12
N MET A 4 -38.45 -18.68 5.87
CA MET A 4 -37.21 -18.42 5.11
C MET A 4 -37.21 -17.01 4.51
N CYS A 5 -38.38 -16.52 4.10
CA CYS A 5 -38.54 -15.18 3.57
C CYS A 5 -38.38 -14.12 4.67
N ASP A 6 -38.89 -14.38 5.91
CA ASP A 6 -38.72 -13.48 7.05
C ASP A 6 -37.27 -13.36 7.55
N MET A 7 -36.46 -14.42 7.35
CA MET A 7 -35.04 -14.38 7.73
C MET A 7 -34.20 -13.62 6.71
N GLU A 8 -34.53 -13.68 5.44
CA GLU A 8 -33.89 -12.88 4.40
C GLU A 8 -34.25 -11.39 4.51
N LEU A 9 -35.52 -11.07 4.76
CA LEU A 9 -35.98 -9.71 5.00
C LEU A 9 -35.26 -9.07 6.22
N LYS A 10 -35.17 -9.78 7.34
CA LYS A 10 -34.41 -9.30 8.52
C LYS A 10 -32.93 -9.09 8.26
N LYS A 11 -32.30 -9.87 7.37
CA LYS A 11 -30.91 -9.65 6.96
C LYS A 11 -30.77 -8.40 6.09
N VAL A 12 -31.74 -8.14 5.22
CA VAL A 12 -31.78 -6.95 4.37
C VAL A 12 -32.03 -5.71 5.23
N ASP A 13 -33.00 -5.75 6.17
CA ASP A 13 -33.30 -4.65 7.07
C ASP A 13 -32.11 -4.26 7.97
N LYS A 14 -31.38 -5.27 8.50
CA LYS A 14 -30.18 -5.03 9.28
C LYS A 14 -29.05 -4.40 8.44
N LYS A 15 -28.89 -4.83 7.19
CA LYS A 15 -27.94 -4.24 6.24
C LYS A 15 -28.33 -2.79 5.88
N VAL A 16 -29.62 -2.50 5.76
CA VAL A 16 -30.14 -1.14 5.50
C VAL A 16 -29.97 -0.23 6.72
N GLU A 17 -30.13 -0.75 7.94
CA GLU A 17 -29.88 0.00 9.18
C GLU A 17 -28.40 0.28 9.38
N ASP A 18 -27.51 -0.67 9.09
CA ASP A 18 -26.06 -0.48 9.11
C ASP A 18 -25.60 0.57 8.06
N ILE A 19 -26.25 0.63 6.90
CA ILE A 19 -26.02 1.64 5.86
C ILE A 19 -26.54 3.02 6.29
N LYS A 20 -27.67 3.09 6.99
CA LYS A 20 -28.25 4.36 7.49
C LYS A 20 -27.50 4.93 8.69
N SER A 21 -26.92 4.08 9.54
CA SER A 21 -26.16 4.52 10.72
C SER A 21 -24.76 5.06 10.36
N ASN A 22 -24.18 4.59 9.27
CA ASN A 22 -22.98 5.16 8.67
C ASN A 22 -23.42 6.08 7.52
N ASN A 23 -23.34 7.38 7.68
CA ASN A 23 -23.61 8.41 6.65
C ASN A 23 -22.62 8.34 5.44
N ASN A 24 -22.04 7.19 5.16
CA ASN A 24 -21.16 6.95 4.05
C ASN A 24 -21.99 6.43 2.87
N ILE A 25 -22.12 7.24 1.83
CA ILE A 25 -22.64 6.82 0.52
C ILE A 25 -21.59 5.92 -0.10
N TYR A 26 -21.78 4.61 0.01
CA TYR A 26 -20.88 3.64 -0.63
C TYR A 26 -21.19 3.60 -2.13
N SER A 27 -20.15 3.76 -2.95
CA SER A 27 -20.22 3.39 -4.36
C SER A 27 -20.03 1.88 -4.46
N VAL A 28 -20.94 1.21 -5.16
CA VAL A 28 -20.91 -0.25 -5.33
C VAL A 28 -20.56 -0.58 -6.76
N GLY A 29 -19.51 -1.38 -6.94
CA GLY A 29 -19.08 -1.92 -8.22
C GLY A 29 -19.18 -3.44 -8.26
N LYS A 30 -18.81 -4.02 -9.40
CA LYS A 30 -18.74 -5.48 -9.60
C LYS A 30 -17.40 -5.89 -10.19
N VAL A 31 -16.89 -7.00 -9.71
CA VAL A 31 -15.69 -7.63 -10.25
C VAL A 31 -15.97 -8.13 -11.67
N ILE A 32 -15.17 -7.69 -12.65
CA ILE A 32 -15.21 -8.17 -14.03
C ILE A 32 -14.19 -9.30 -14.22
N LYS A 33 -12.96 -9.07 -13.74
CA LYS A 33 -11.84 -9.99 -13.97
C LYS A 33 -10.93 -10.02 -12.75
N VAL A 34 -10.49 -11.21 -12.40
CA VAL A 34 -9.54 -11.44 -11.31
C VAL A 34 -8.19 -11.84 -11.90
N ASN A 35 -7.13 -11.14 -11.51
CA ASN A 35 -5.73 -11.50 -11.77
C ASN A 35 -5.06 -11.85 -10.43
N PRO A 36 -3.83 -12.40 -10.43
CA PRO A 36 -3.16 -12.85 -9.19
C PRO A 36 -3.03 -11.77 -8.09
N TYR A 37 -2.79 -10.52 -8.47
CA TYR A 37 -2.55 -9.41 -7.53
C TYR A 37 -3.48 -8.22 -7.74
N THR A 38 -4.33 -8.26 -8.75
CA THR A 38 -5.21 -7.16 -9.11
C THR A 38 -6.58 -7.66 -9.53
N VAL A 39 -7.60 -6.82 -9.31
CA VAL A 39 -8.96 -7.07 -9.75
C VAL A 39 -9.44 -5.92 -10.61
N ILE A 40 -10.09 -6.25 -11.72
CA ILE A 40 -10.74 -5.24 -12.58
C ILE A 40 -12.20 -5.16 -12.17
N VAL A 41 -12.63 -3.96 -11.86
CA VAL A 41 -13.97 -3.64 -11.33
C VAL A 41 -14.66 -2.64 -12.25
N SER A 42 -15.98 -2.76 -12.37
CA SER A 42 -16.84 -1.76 -13.03
C SER A 42 -17.90 -1.23 -12.08
N GLY A 43 -18.46 -0.07 -12.40
CA GLY A 43 -19.61 0.50 -11.68
C GLY A 43 -19.29 1.31 -10.43
N LEU A 44 -18.02 1.45 -10.05
CA LEU A 44 -17.62 2.37 -9.01
C LEU A 44 -17.56 3.79 -9.59
N ASN A 45 -18.47 4.64 -9.17
CA ASN A 45 -18.49 6.05 -9.54
C ASN A 45 -17.81 6.88 -8.44
N ASP A 46 -17.23 8.03 -8.81
CA ASP A 46 -16.59 8.99 -7.89
C ASP A 46 -15.52 8.36 -6.99
N ILE A 47 -14.70 7.48 -7.57
CA ILE A 47 -13.60 6.83 -6.86
C ILE A 47 -12.28 7.57 -7.16
N THR A 48 -11.43 7.66 -6.15
CA THR A 48 -10.12 8.30 -6.25
C THR A 48 -8.99 7.27 -6.21
N TYR A 49 -7.81 7.69 -6.67
CA TYR A 49 -6.60 6.86 -6.53
C TYR A 49 -6.31 6.60 -5.05
N TYR A 50 -5.82 5.39 -4.75
CA TYR A 50 -5.48 4.92 -3.40
C TYR A 50 -6.66 4.86 -2.42
N GLU A 51 -7.89 4.96 -2.91
CA GLU A 51 -9.07 4.75 -2.09
C GLU A 51 -9.20 3.27 -1.71
N GLU A 52 -9.47 3.02 -0.43
CA GLU A 52 -9.65 1.67 0.10
C GLU A 52 -10.98 1.08 -0.36
N VAL A 53 -10.94 -0.17 -0.78
CA VAL A 53 -12.12 -0.92 -1.22
C VAL A 53 -12.19 -2.28 -0.54
N ASP A 54 -13.40 -2.71 -0.26
CA ASP A 54 -13.74 -4.04 0.23
C ASP A 54 -14.39 -4.85 -0.89
N ILE A 55 -13.94 -6.07 -1.09
CA ILE A 55 -14.46 -6.97 -2.12
C ILE A 55 -15.27 -8.07 -1.44
N ALA A 56 -16.56 -7.85 -1.31
CA ALA A 56 -17.55 -8.79 -0.76
C ALA A 56 -17.16 -9.37 0.63
N GLY A 57 -16.36 -8.65 1.44
CA GLY A 57 -15.80 -9.14 2.70
C GLY A 57 -14.76 -10.25 2.55
N LYS A 58 -14.38 -10.61 1.31
CA LYS A 58 -13.40 -11.66 0.98
C LYS A 58 -11.98 -11.14 0.85
N ALA A 59 -11.84 -9.90 0.42
CA ALA A 59 -10.55 -9.27 0.23
C ALA A 59 -10.62 -7.76 0.42
N LYS A 60 -9.48 -7.17 0.78
CA LYS A 60 -9.28 -5.73 0.83
C LYS A 60 -8.22 -5.31 -0.16
N GLY A 61 -8.37 -4.12 -0.69
CA GLY A 61 -7.43 -3.55 -1.62
C GLY A 61 -7.58 -2.05 -1.73
N PHE A 62 -6.81 -1.47 -2.62
CA PHE A 62 -6.91 -0.04 -2.94
C PHE A 62 -6.94 0.19 -4.44
N VAL A 63 -7.49 1.31 -4.85
CA VAL A 63 -7.57 1.71 -6.26
C VAL A 63 -6.18 2.07 -6.78
N PHE A 64 -5.69 1.27 -7.71
CA PHE A 64 -4.39 1.47 -8.34
C PHE A 64 -4.47 2.29 -9.63
N ALA A 65 -5.51 2.06 -10.43
CA ALA A 65 -5.71 2.80 -11.68
C ALA A 65 -7.20 3.01 -11.95
N VAL A 66 -7.53 4.22 -12.41
CA VAL A 66 -8.89 4.60 -12.81
C VAL A 66 -8.91 4.77 -14.33
N GLY A 67 -9.60 3.89 -15.02
CA GLY A 67 -9.83 3.95 -16.44
C GLY A 67 -11.22 4.50 -16.75
N LYS A 68 -11.53 4.67 -18.04
CA LYS A 68 -12.80 5.27 -18.48
C LYS A 68 -14.03 4.46 -18.05
N ASN A 69 -13.96 3.12 -18.11
CA ASN A 69 -15.07 2.22 -17.79
C ASN A 69 -14.70 1.18 -16.72
N ASN A 70 -13.42 1.01 -16.45
CA ASN A 70 -12.90 -0.02 -15.57
C ASN A 70 -11.92 0.59 -14.57
N ILE A 71 -11.94 0.05 -13.37
CA ILE A 71 -11.05 0.42 -12.28
C ILE A 71 -10.20 -0.78 -11.95
N THR A 72 -8.90 -0.57 -11.80
CA THR A 72 -7.99 -1.62 -11.35
C THR A 72 -7.73 -1.45 -9.87
N VAL A 73 -8.07 -2.46 -9.11
CA VAL A 73 -7.83 -2.55 -7.67
C VAL A 73 -6.63 -3.45 -7.43
N SER A 74 -5.66 -2.98 -6.66
CA SER A 74 -4.57 -3.79 -6.14
C SER A 74 -5.02 -4.51 -4.89
N LEU A 75 -4.84 -5.84 -4.85
CA LEU A 75 -5.19 -6.65 -3.70
C LEU A 75 -4.08 -6.55 -2.64
N VAL A 76 -4.46 -6.36 -1.40
CA VAL A 76 -3.55 -6.23 -0.27
C VAL A 76 -3.74 -7.37 0.73
N ASP A 77 -4.98 -7.66 1.06
CA ASP A 77 -5.35 -8.73 1.97
C ASP A 77 -6.44 -9.59 1.32
N VAL A 78 -6.18 -10.90 1.23
CA VAL A 78 -7.10 -11.83 0.57
C VAL A 78 -7.39 -12.98 1.53
N ASN A 79 -8.60 -13.00 2.05
CA ASN A 79 -9.06 -13.99 3.02
C ASN A 79 -9.82 -15.16 2.36
N ASP A 80 -10.42 -14.93 1.19
CA ASP A 80 -11.19 -15.93 0.46
C ASP A 80 -11.12 -15.70 -1.05
N LYS A 81 -11.56 -16.70 -1.82
CA LYS A 81 -11.55 -16.67 -3.28
C LYS A 81 -12.49 -15.61 -3.83
N ILE A 82 -11.95 -14.72 -4.64
CA ILE A 82 -12.70 -13.70 -5.36
C ILE A 82 -13.21 -14.29 -6.68
N ASN A 83 -14.48 -14.05 -7.00
CA ASN A 83 -15.10 -14.49 -8.24
C ASN A 83 -15.55 -13.28 -9.09
N PRO A 84 -15.57 -13.39 -10.41
CA PRO A 84 -16.25 -12.42 -11.25
C PRO A 84 -17.74 -12.31 -10.84
N GLY A 85 -18.23 -11.07 -10.73
CA GLY A 85 -19.58 -10.77 -10.25
C GLY A 85 -19.67 -10.43 -8.75
N ASP A 86 -18.61 -10.67 -7.96
CA ASP A 86 -18.58 -10.23 -6.57
C ASP A 86 -18.72 -8.70 -6.46
N GLU A 87 -19.42 -8.24 -5.43
CA GLU A 87 -19.64 -6.83 -5.18
C GLU A 87 -18.39 -6.18 -4.56
N VAL A 88 -18.11 -4.95 -4.98
CA VAL A 88 -16.98 -4.15 -4.49
C VAL A 88 -17.51 -2.85 -3.90
N TYR A 89 -17.14 -2.58 -2.67
CA TYR A 89 -17.59 -1.41 -1.91
C TYR A 89 -16.44 -0.43 -1.72
N SER A 90 -16.66 0.82 -2.12
CA SER A 90 -15.74 1.92 -1.79
C SER A 90 -15.94 2.32 -0.34
N LEU A 91 -14.87 2.40 0.43
CA LEU A 91 -14.93 2.81 1.82
C LEU A 91 -14.80 4.33 2.01
N LYS A 92 -14.62 5.08 0.92
CA LYS A 92 -14.42 6.54 0.94
C LYS A 92 -13.28 6.98 1.87
N LYS A 93 -12.30 6.12 2.05
CA LYS A 93 -11.10 6.35 2.85
C LYS A 93 -9.87 6.12 2.00
N GLN A 94 -8.87 6.97 2.16
CA GLN A 94 -7.57 6.74 1.56
C GLN A 94 -6.86 5.59 2.27
N PHE A 95 -6.31 4.66 1.52
CA PHE A 95 -5.53 3.56 2.06
C PHE A 95 -4.27 4.09 2.73
N LYS A 96 -4.01 3.61 3.94
CA LYS A 96 -2.85 4.02 4.74
C LYS A 96 -2.06 2.80 5.19
N CYS A 97 -0.75 2.96 5.22
CA CYS A 97 0.15 2.00 5.84
C CYS A 97 0.28 2.28 7.33
N LEU A 98 0.54 1.25 8.11
CA LEU A 98 0.78 1.36 9.54
C LEU A 98 2.28 1.24 9.81
N PHE A 99 2.83 2.19 10.55
CA PHE A 99 4.25 2.22 10.90
C PHE A 99 4.44 2.45 12.40
N SER A 100 5.49 1.86 12.98
CA SER A 100 5.92 2.09 14.35
C SER A 100 7.43 2.28 14.41
N MET A 101 7.91 3.14 15.30
CA MET A 101 9.35 3.27 15.55
C MET A 101 9.96 2.00 16.16
N ASP A 102 9.14 1.15 16.80
CA ASP A 102 9.56 -0.15 17.34
C ASP A 102 9.87 -1.18 16.24
N SER A 103 9.58 -0.85 14.98
CA SER A 103 9.90 -1.67 13.82
C SER A 103 11.36 -1.61 13.36
N MET A 104 12.19 -0.78 14.00
CA MET A 104 13.60 -0.65 13.65
C MET A 104 14.34 -1.99 13.79
N GLY A 105 15.07 -2.36 12.73
CA GLY A 105 15.80 -3.64 12.66
C GLY A 105 14.93 -4.87 12.43
N LYS A 106 13.67 -4.71 12.03
CA LYS A 106 12.72 -5.80 11.77
C LYS A 106 12.21 -5.79 10.35
N VAL A 107 11.60 -6.91 9.97
CA VAL A 107 10.91 -7.04 8.68
C VAL A 107 9.42 -6.86 8.93
N ILE A 108 8.84 -5.84 8.32
CA ILE A 108 7.44 -5.45 8.56
C ILE A 108 6.59 -5.54 7.30
N ASP A 109 5.31 -5.74 7.50
CA ASP A 109 4.31 -5.57 6.46
C ASP A 109 3.67 -4.16 6.52
N ILE A 110 2.80 -3.87 5.56
CA ILE A 110 2.08 -2.59 5.48
C ILE A 110 1.02 -2.41 6.57
N PHE A 111 0.66 -3.46 7.31
CA PHE A 111 -0.30 -3.43 8.41
C PHE A 111 0.36 -3.27 9.77
N GLY A 112 1.68 -3.10 9.82
CA GLY A 112 2.46 -2.95 11.05
C GLY A 112 2.62 -4.25 11.82
N ASN A 113 2.78 -5.37 11.13
CA ASN A 113 3.12 -6.65 11.73
C ASN A 113 4.60 -6.96 11.52
N ASP A 114 5.25 -7.52 12.53
CA ASP A 114 6.58 -8.13 12.40
C ASP A 114 6.41 -9.50 11.72
N LEU A 115 6.93 -9.63 10.50
CA LEU A 115 6.81 -10.86 9.72
C LEU A 115 7.62 -12.04 10.30
N ILE A 116 8.64 -11.74 11.10
CA ILE A 116 9.48 -12.78 11.73
C ILE A 116 8.86 -13.24 13.05
N ALA A 117 8.46 -12.29 13.90
CA ALA A 117 7.87 -12.61 15.20
C ALA A 117 6.37 -12.93 15.14
N GLY A 118 5.69 -12.60 14.03
CA GLY A 118 4.25 -12.82 13.86
C GLY A 118 3.39 -11.97 14.81
N LYS A 119 3.89 -10.85 15.29
CA LYS A 119 3.22 -9.96 16.23
C LYS A 119 3.00 -8.59 15.62
N LYS A 120 1.88 -7.97 16.00
CA LYS A 120 1.61 -6.58 15.66
C LYS A 120 2.36 -5.64 16.61
N PHE A 121 2.88 -4.55 16.09
CA PHE A 121 3.52 -3.53 16.92
C PHE A 121 2.48 -2.72 17.69
N ASP A 122 2.90 -2.25 18.86
CA ASP A 122 2.19 -1.20 19.59
C ASP A 122 2.54 0.18 19.01
N ASN A 123 1.76 1.19 19.35
CA ASN A 123 2.00 2.59 18.92
C ASN A 123 2.11 2.78 17.40
N LEU A 124 1.18 2.19 16.65
CA LEU A 124 1.11 2.32 15.20
C LEU A 124 0.64 3.71 14.79
N VAL A 125 1.35 4.31 13.84
CA VAL A 125 1.01 5.58 13.20
C VAL A 125 0.54 5.30 11.78
N GLU A 126 -0.59 5.88 11.40
CA GLU A 126 -1.10 5.82 10.03
C GLU A 126 -0.32 6.76 9.12
N VAL A 127 0.23 6.22 8.05
CA VAL A 127 0.98 6.98 7.04
C VAL A 127 0.33 6.75 5.67
N PRO A 128 0.01 7.80 4.90
CA PRO A 128 -0.52 7.62 3.56
C PRO A 128 0.52 6.94 2.66
N ILE A 129 0.06 6.12 1.71
CA ILE A 129 0.95 5.46 0.73
C ILE A 129 1.68 6.49 -0.11
N GLU A 130 0.99 7.55 -0.49
CA GLU A 130 1.53 8.61 -1.32
C GLU A 130 1.30 9.97 -0.66
N ASN A 131 2.36 10.78 -0.64
CA ASN A 131 2.31 12.16 -0.21
C ASN A 131 2.46 13.07 -1.42
N GLU A 132 1.88 14.26 -1.35
CA GLU A 132 2.12 15.28 -2.36
C GLU A 132 3.62 15.58 -2.47
N PRO A 133 4.18 15.59 -3.69
CA PRO A 133 5.60 15.88 -3.88
C PRO A 133 5.88 17.31 -3.46
N ILE A 134 7.00 17.52 -2.77
CA ILE A 134 7.47 18.86 -2.40
C ILE A 134 7.65 19.69 -3.67
N PRO A 135 7.03 20.89 -3.79
CA PRO A 135 7.20 21.78 -4.93
C PRO A 135 8.67 22.09 -5.22
N ILE A 136 9.00 22.39 -6.47
CA ILE A 136 10.38 22.65 -6.88
C ILE A 136 10.99 23.82 -6.11
N MET A 137 10.19 24.85 -5.79
CA MET A 137 10.64 26.05 -5.06
C MET A 137 11.03 25.75 -3.60
N ASP A 138 10.43 24.72 -3.01
CA ASP A 138 10.67 24.33 -1.61
C ASP A 138 11.77 23.27 -1.47
N ARG A 139 12.32 22.80 -2.62
CA ARG A 139 13.41 21.82 -2.60
C ARG A 139 14.74 22.51 -2.30
N GLY A 140 15.39 22.08 -1.21
CA GLY A 140 16.76 22.49 -0.91
C GLY A 140 17.78 21.97 -1.94
N LEU A 141 18.87 22.72 -2.09
CA LEU A 141 20.01 22.23 -2.90
C LEU A 141 20.65 21.01 -2.23
N VAL A 142 21.15 20.09 -3.05
CA VAL A 142 21.92 18.94 -2.57
C VAL A 142 23.32 19.42 -2.18
N THR A 143 23.54 19.59 -0.88
CA THR A 143 24.80 20.13 -0.32
C THR A 143 25.57 19.12 0.53
N ARG A 144 24.94 17.96 0.84
CA ARG A 144 25.54 16.93 1.68
C ARG A 144 25.82 15.68 0.87
N GLU A 145 27.00 15.13 0.97
CA GLU A 145 27.39 13.87 0.36
C GLU A 145 26.78 12.67 1.10
N PHE A 146 26.51 11.62 0.34
CA PHE A 146 26.14 10.30 0.83
C PHE A 146 27.27 9.33 0.49
N LEU A 147 28.09 9.00 1.48
CA LEU A 147 29.20 8.07 1.29
C LEU A 147 28.71 6.63 1.37
N THR A 148 28.85 5.91 0.27
CA THR A 148 28.49 4.48 0.17
C THR A 148 29.51 3.57 0.86
N GLY A 149 30.74 4.03 1.05
CA GLY A 149 31.88 3.23 1.51
C GLY A 149 32.56 2.43 0.40
N LEU A 150 32.07 2.56 -0.83
CA LEU A 150 32.69 1.95 -2.02
C LEU A 150 33.51 3.03 -2.74
N THR A 151 34.84 2.93 -2.65
CA THR A 151 35.77 3.94 -3.17
C THR A 151 35.51 4.29 -4.63
N SER A 152 35.17 3.31 -5.46
CA SER A 152 34.90 3.53 -6.89
C SER A 152 33.65 4.39 -7.12
N ILE A 153 32.64 4.25 -6.28
CA ILE A 153 31.41 5.06 -6.37
C ILE A 153 31.68 6.44 -5.79
N ASP A 154 32.20 6.49 -4.57
CA ASP A 154 32.38 7.73 -3.84
C ASP A 154 33.37 8.70 -4.54
N MET A 155 34.36 8.18 -5.28
CA MET A 155 35.32 9.00 -6.02
C MET A 155 34.87 9.36 -7.44
N LEU A 156 34.28 8.41 -8.17
CA LEU A 156 33.96 8.61 -9.60
C LEU A 156 32.52 9.10 -9.82
N TYR A 157 31.61 8.72 -8.95
CA TYR A 157 30.17 9.04 -9.06
C TYR A 157 29.59 9.45 -7.69
N PRO A 158 30.09 10.53 -7.09
CA PRO A 158 29.66 10.93 -5.76
C PRO A 158 28.13 11.14 -5.70
N ILE A 159 27.52 10.59 -4.68
CA ILE A 159 26.07 10.64 -4.48
C ILE A 159 25.76 11.69 -3.42
N GLY A 160 24.80 12.56 -3.70
CA GLY A 160 24.28 13.51 -2.70
C GLY A 160 23.03 12.97 -2.00
N ARG A 161 22.84 13.40 -0.76
CA ARG A 161 21.63 13.06 0.00
C ARG A 161 20.39 13.66 -0.66
N GLY A 162 19.42 12.81 -1.00
CA GLY A 162 18.22 13.18 -1.74
C GLY A 162 18.28 12.85 -3.24
N GLN A 163 19.41 12.38 -3.75
CA GLN A 163 19.49 11.89 -5.12
C GLN A 163 18.97 10.47 -5.26
N ARG A 164 18.47 10.17 -6.45
CA ARG A 164 18.07 8.83 -6.86
C ARG A 164 19.16 8.23 -7.71
N GLN A 165 19.58 7.01 -7.38
CA GLN A 165 20.58 6.27 -8.15
C GLN A 165 19.98 5.00 -8.74
N LEU A 166 20.34 4.69 -9.98
CA LEU A 166 19.92 3.49 -10.67
C LEU A 166 21.12 2.54 -10.79
N ILE A 167 20.99 1.34 -10.25
CA ILE A 167 21.99 0.28 -10.35
C ILE A 167 21.50 -0.75 -11.36
N ILE A 168 22.14 -0.79 -12.53
CA ILE A 168 21.81 -1.71 -13.63
C ILE A 168 22.94 -2.72 -13.80
N GLY A 169 22.58 -3.95 -14.09
CA GLY A 169 23.51 -5.02 -14.41
C GLY A 169 22.78 -6.35 -14.55
N ASP A 170 23.49 -7.35 -15.07
CA ASP A 170 22.96 -8.69 -15.26
C ASP A 170 22.61 -9.39 -13.93
N LYS A 171 21.96 -10.52 -14.03
CA LYS A 171 21.61 -11.34 -12.86
C LYS A 171 22.90 -11.79 -12.15
N LYS A 172 22.94 -11.72 -10.82
CA LYS A 172 24.05 -12.14 -9.96
C LYS A 172 25.35 -11.31 -10.08
N THR A 173 25.30 -10.06 -10.51
CA THR A 173 26.46 -9.15 -10.62
C THR A 173 26.77 -8.34 -9.36
N GLY A 174 26.11 -8.63 -8.23
CA GLY A 174 26.39 -7.95 -6.95
C GLY A 174 25.64 -6.65 -6.71
N LYS A 175 24.58 -6.33 -7.49
CA LYS A 175 23.78 -5.10 -7.31
C LYS A 175 23.23 -4.92 -5.89
N THR A 176 22.68 -5.98 -5.35
CA THR A 176 22.16 -5.99 -3.97
C THR A 176 23.28 -5.77 -2.95
N GLN A 177 24.49 -6.33 -3.20
CA GLN A 177 25.62 -6.15 -2.31
C GLN A 177 26.04 -4.69 -2.21
N ILE A 178 26.05 -3.95 -3.31
CA ILE A 178 26.32 -2.50 -3.33
C ILE A 178 25.34 -1.75 -2.42
N ALA A 179 24.05 -2.08 -2.49
CA ALA A 179 23.03 -1.45 -1.66
C ALA A 179 23.24 -1.80 -0.17
N LEU A 180 23.55 -3.04 0.15
CA LEU A 180 23.80 -3.49 1.52
C LEU A 180 25.08 -2.84 2.11
N ASP A 181 26.15 -2.75 1.34
CA ASP A 181 27.40 -2.09 1.76
C ASP A 181 27.15 -0.61 2.04
N ALA A 182 26.37 0.06 1.19
CA ALA A 182 25.96 1.45 1.43
C ALA A 182 25.16 1.61 2.73
N ILE A 183 24.26 0.67 3.06
CA ILE A 183 23.49 0.67 4.32
C ILE A 183 24.44 0.47 5.52
N VAL A 184 25.30 -0.52 5.47
CA VAL A 184 26.26 -0.81 6.55
C VAL A 184 27.15 0.40 6.82
N ASN A 185 27.58 1.11 5.78
CA ASN A 185 28.41 2.31 5.94
C ASN A 185 27.68 3.52 6.55
N GLN A 186 26.34 3.46 6.72
CA GLN A 186 25.60 4.51 7.44
C GLN A 186 25.52 4.29 8.95
N LYS A 187 26.12 3.22 9.47
CA LYS A 187 26.21 3.00 10.92
C LYS A 187 26.78 4.25 11.61
N ASP A 188 26.17 4.66 12.71
CA ASP A 188 26.56 5.81 13.52
C ASP A 188 26.43 7.19 12.83
N LYS A 189 25.81 7.28 11.65
CA LYS A 189 25.58 8.54 10.91
C LYS A 189 24.19 9.13 11.10
N ASN A 190 23.43 8.68 12.10
CA ASN A 190 22.06 9.10 12.39
C ASN A 190 21.14 9.04 11.15
N MET A 191 21.20 7.91 10.45
CA MET A 191 20.39 7.63 9.28
C MET A 191 19.55 6.37 9.47
N VAL A 192 18.28 6.45 9.09
CA VAL A 192 17.39 5.29 8.99
C VAL A 192 17.49 4.74 7.58
N CYS A 193 17.85 3.46 7.46
CA CYS A 193 17.93 2.77 6.19
C CYS A 193 16.73 1.81 6.06
N ILE A 194 16.08 1.84 4.91
CA ILE A 194 14.92 0.98 4.59
C ILE A 194 15.30 0.17 3.34
N TYR A 195 15.19 -1.16 3.45
CA TYR A 195 15.47 -2.09 2.35
C TYR A 195 14.23 -2.89 1.98
#